data_c7491eb6cb07fa53710b2b5be746c9a4
#
_entry.id   c7491eb6cb07fa53710b2b5be746c9a4
#
_cell.length_a   1.000
_cell.length_b   1.000
_cell.length_c   1.000
_cell.angle_alpha   90.00
_cell.angle_beta   90.00
_cell.angle_gamma   90.00
#
_symmetry.space_group_name_H-M   'P 1'
#
loop_
_entity.id
_entity.type
_entity.pdbx_description
1 polymer ?
#
loop_
_entity_poly.entity_id
_entity_poly.type
_entity_poly.pdbx_seq_one_letter_code
_entity_poly.pdbx_strand_id
1 'polypeptide(L)'
;MGALDSQGIEFQGLDSQDSGSQGLSCRKVTHGAVAPRQPWLVCLHGLLGSGEDWLPVLPFCRDWPVLLVDLPGHSASRTISATDFADVSRLLSETLREQDITRYWLLGYSLGGRIAMYHACNGQHDGMLGLLVEGGHPGLATPELRTARIHHDARWAQRFHHEPLPAVLQDWYQQAVFADVDSVQREQLIERRSANHGASVAAMLEATSLGRQPFLADRLRHLSMPFVYLCGASDMKFQTLATQYGLPLLSVAQAGHNAHQANPAVYAERVRAFLLHHVKD
;
A
#
# COMPACT_ATOMS: atom_id res chain seq x y z
N MET A 1 -10.92 -22.21 -11.59
CA MET A 1 -12.11 -21.68 -12.29
C MET A 1 -12.48 -20.42 -11.57
N GLY A 2 -12.20 -19.25 -12.18
CA GLY A 2 -12.39 -17.94 -11.54
C GLY A 2 -13.89 -17.64 -11.35
N ALA A 3 -14.24 -17.01 -10.21
CA ALA A 3 -15.58 -16.51 -9.98
C ALA A 3 -15.71 -15.12 -10.63
N LEU A 4 -16.75 -14.92 -11.42
CA LEU A 4 -17.13 -13.61 -11.98
C LEU A 4 -18.08 -12.92 -10.98
N ASP A 5 -17.83 -11.63 -10.70
CA ASP A 5 -18.81 -10.82 -10.00
C ASP A 5 -19.90 -10.29 -10.98
N SER A 6 -20.92 -9.59 -10.41
CA SER A 6 -22.01 -9.00 -11.18
C SER A 6 -21.57 -7.90 -12.18
N GLN A 7 -20.29 -7.52 -12.19
CA GLN A 7 -19.70 -6.52 -13.10
C GLN A 7 -18.72 -7.16 -14.11
N GLY A 8 -18.63 -8.49 -14.19
CA GLY A 8 -17.76 -9.21 -15.11
C GLY A 8 -16.27 -9.16 -14.75
N ILE A 9 -15.95 -8.95 -13.49
CA ILE A 9 -14.58 -8.98 -12.98
C ILE A 9 -14.21 -10.44 -12.71
N GLU A 10 -13.20 -10.96 -13.37
CA GLU A 10 -12.68 -12.30 -13.13
C GLU A 10 -11.66 -12.27 -11.99
N PHE A 11 -11.98 -12.96 -10.90
CA PHE A 11 -11.10 -13.12 -9.75
C PHE A 11 -10.40 -14.47 -9.83
N GLN A 12 -9.10 -14.48 -10.01
CA GLN A 12 -8.27 -15.66 -9.81
C GLN A 12 -7.56 -15.54 -8.45
N GLY A 13 -8.20 -16.07 -7.41
CA GLY A 13 -7.55 -16.23 -6.11
C GLY A 13 -6.57 -17.40 -6.18
N LEU A 14 -5.31 -17.15 -5.93
CA LEU A 14 -4.34 -18.16 -5.56
C LEU A 14 -4.13 -18.00 -4.04
N ASP A 15 -4.82 -18.82 -3.26
CA ASP A 15 -4.40 -19.07 -1.88
C ASP A 15 -3.02 -19.74 -1.97
N SER A 16 -1.98 -18.98 -1.68
CA SER A 16 -0.60 -19.49 -1.61
C SER A 16 -0.39 -20.31 -0.33
N GLN A 17 -1.22 -21.34 -0.14
CA GLN A 17 -1.02 -22.38 0.87
C GLN A 17 -0.36 -23.62 0.27
N ASP A 18 0.32 -23.48 -0.86
CA ASP A 18 1.23 -24.52 -1.30
C ASP A 18 2.49 -24.46 -0.43
N SER A 19 2.85 -25.59 0.20
CA SER A 19 3.92 -25.73 1.21
C SER A 19 5.34 -25.42 0.70
N GLY A 20 5.48 -24.65 -0.38
CA GLY A 20 6.72 -24.20 -1.02
C GLY A 20 6.75 -22.71 -1.41
N SER A 21 5.64 -21.96 -1.29
CA SER A 21 5.65 -20.53 -1.60
C SER A 21 6.39 -19.75 -0.52
N GLN A 22 7.36 -18.91 -0.91
CA GLN A 22 8.09 -17.97 -0.04
C GLN A 22 7.54 -16.54 -0.17
N GLY A 23 6.62 -16.30 -1.12
CA GLY A 23 6.03 -15.00 -1.41
C GLY A 23 4.81 -14.66 -0.54
N LEU A 24 4.32 -13.43 -0.71
CA LEU A 24 3.13 -12.91 -0.05
C LEU A 24 1.87 -13.44 -0.70
N SER A 25 0.81 -13.58 0.08
CA SER A 25 -0.52 -13.85 -0.44
C SER A 25 -0.98 -12.71 -1.35
N CYS A 26 -1.54 -13.06 -2.50
CA CYS A 26 -1.95 -12.07 -3.48
C CYS A 26 -3.13 -12.57 -4.31
N ARG A 27 -3.83 -11.64 -4.97
CA ARG A 27 -4.94 -11.93 -5.86
C ARG A 27 -4.77 -11.19 -7.19
N LYS A 28 -4.83 -11.95 -8.29
CA LYS A 28 -4.88 -11.41 -9.65
C LYS A 28 -6.31 -11.01 -10.00
N VAL A 29 -6.45 -9.82 -10.58
CA VAL A 29 -7.71 -9.30 -11.11
C VAL A 29 -7.49 -8.92 -12.57
N THR A 30 -8.23 -9.54 -13.47
CA THR A 30 -8.11 -9.31 -14.92
C THR A 30 -9.47 -9.03 -15.53
N HIS A 31 -9.48 -8.32 -16.65
CA HIS A 31 -10.67 -8.01 -17.45
C HIS A 31 -10.50 -8.64 -18.84
N GLY A 32 -10.43 -9.98 -18.89
CA GLY A 32 -10.14 -10.76 -20.10
C GLY A 32 -8.70 -11.26 -20.14
N ALA A 33 -8.28 -11.73 -21.31
CA ALA A 33 -6.93 -12.28 -21.50
C ALA A 33 -5.87 -11.18 -21.34
N VAL A 34 -4.85 -11.44 -20.51
CA VAL A 34 -3.69 -10.56 -20.37
C VAL A 34 -2.77 -10.74 -21.57
N ALA A 35 -2.48 -9.66 -22.28
CA ALA A 35 -1.59 -9.69 -23.44
C ALA A 35 -0.14 -10.01 -23.00
N PRO A 36 0.65 -10.69 -23.83
CA PRO A 36 2.07 -10.90 -23.55
C PRO A 36 2.78 -9.56 -23.30
N ARG A 37 3.54 -9.49 -22.18
CA ARG A 37 4.25 -8.29 -21.74
C ARG A 37 3.37 -7.11 -21.31
N GLN A 38 2.05 -7.27 -21.19
CA GLN A 38 1.20 -6.22 -20.61
C GLN A 38 1.66 -5.95 -19.17
N PRO A 39 1.93 -4.68 -18.81
CA PRO A 39 2.39 -4.37 -17.46
C PRO A 39 1.26 -4.53 -16.45
N TRP A 40 1.57 -5.05 -15.28
CA TRP A 40 0.66 -5.20 -14.15
C TRP A 40 0.63 -3.94 -13.29
N LEU A 41 -0.51 -3.62 -12.71
CA LEU A 41 -0.61 -2.66 -11.61
C LEU A 41 -0.56 -3.44 -10.29
N VAL A 42 0.55 -3.36 -9.56
CA VAL A 42 0.77 -4.03 -8.27
C VAL A 42 0.39 -3.08 -7.15
N CYS A 43 -0.57 -3.48 -6.31
CA CYS A 43 -1.17 -2.63 -5.30
C CYS A 43 -0.85 -3.11 -3.88
N LEU A 44 -0.26 -2.22 -3.05
CA LEU A 44 0.10 -2.45 -1.65
C LEU A 44 -0.78 -1.59 -0.73
N HIS A 45 -1.49 -2.24 0.19
CA HIS A 45 -2.39 -1.58 1.14
C HIS A 45 -1.66 -0.91 2.31
N GLY A 46 -2.39 -0.12 3.13
CA GLY A 46 -1.91 0.49 4.36
C GLY A 46 -1.89 -0.46 5.56
N LEU A 47 -1.37 0.01 6.70
CA LEU A 47 -1.42 -0.74 7.96
C LEU A 47 -2.88 -1.08 8.31
N LEU A 48 -3.12 -2.28 8.84
CA LEU A 48 -4.44 -2.84 9.12
C LEU A 48 -5.27 -3.18 7.86
N GLY A 49 -4.78 -2.88 6.67
CA GLY A 49 -5.46 -3.10 5.41
C GLY A 49 -5.37 -4.52 4.87
N SER A 50 -5.86 -4.66 3.66
CA SER A 50 -5.70 -5.85 2.81
C SER A 50 -5.77 -5.45 1.34
N GLY A 51 -5.47 -6.37 0.43
CA GLY A 51 -5.64 -6.14 -1.01
C GLY A 51 -7.06 -5.71 -1.39
N GLU A 52 -8.06 -6.06 -0.58
CA GLU A 52 -9.46 -5.66 -0.81
C GLU A 52 -9.72 -4.16 -0.69
N ASP A 53 -8.83 -3.42 -0.05
CA ASP A 53 -8.95 -1.96 0.05
C ASP A 53 -8.93 -1.28 -1.34
N TRP A 54 -8.39 -1.94 -2.33
CA TRP A 54 -8.32 -1.44 -3.70
C TRP A 54 -9.54 -1.75 -4.56
N LEU A 55 -10.49 -2.59 -4.08
CA LEU A 55 -11.68 -2.99 -4.85
C LEU A 55 -12.51 -1.80 -5.38
N PRO A 56 -12.70 -0.69 -4.63
CA PRO A 56 -13.45 0.47 -5.14
C PRO A 56 -12.81 1.15 -6.36
N VAL A 57 -11.49 1.00 -6.55
CA VAL A 57 -10.75 1.60 -7.66
C VAL A 57 -10.79 0.74 -8.93
N LEU A 58 -10.89 -0.58 -8.78
CA LEU A 58 -10.77 -1.55 -9.89
C LEU A 58 -11.74 -1.32 -11.05
N PRO A 59 -13.03 -0.96 -10.84
CA PRO A 59 -13.97 -0.71 -11.94
C PRO A 59 -13.50 0.37 -12.92
N PHE A 60 -12.62 1.26 -12.46
CA PHE A 60 -12.09 2.38 -13.22
C PHE A 60 -10.69 2.13 -13.80
N CYS A 61 -10.04 1.00 -13.44
CA CYS A 61 -8.66 0.65 -13.87
C CYS A 61 -8.63 -0.58 -14.79
N ARG A 62 -9.66 -0.79 -15.62
CA ARG A 62 -9.83 -2.00 -16.46
C ARG A 62 -8.78 -2.19 -17.55
N ASP A 63 -8.00 -1.16 -17.85
CA ASP A 63 -6.96 -1.22 -18.89
C ASP A 63 -5.73 -2.04 -18.47
N TRP A 64 -5.59 -2.35 -17.19
CA TRP A 64 -4.45 -3.09 -16.65
C TRP A 64 -4.88 -4.33 -15.88
N PRO A 65 -4.12 -5.43 -15.98
CA PRO A 65 -4.21 -6.49 -15.00
C PRO A 65 -3.68 -5.98 -13.65
N VAL A 66 -4.35 -6.32 -12.56
CA VAL A 66 -4.03 -5.84 -11.21
C VAL A 66 -3.61 -7.00 -10.32
N LEU A 67 -2.51 -6.83 -9.57
CA LEU A 67 -2.12 -7.71 -8.48
C LEU A 67 -2.38 -7.01 -7.16
N LEU A 68 -3.30 -7.55 -6.38
CA LEU A 68 -3.59 -7.11 -5.01
C LEU A 68 -2.74 -7.93 -4.05
N VAL A 69 -1.85 -7.31 -3.29
CA VAL A 69 -0.92 -7.99 -2.40
C VAL A 69 -1.31 -7.74 -0.94
N ASP A 70 -1.41 -8.80 -0.15
CA ASP A 70 -1.54 -8.72 1.30
C ASP A 70 -0.16 -8.63 1.94
N LEU A 71 0.14 -7.54 2.63
CA LEU A 71 1.42 -7.30 3.30
C LEU A 71 1.65 -8.29 4.45
N PRO A 72 2.91 -8.57 4.86
CA PRO A 72 3.19 -9.44 5.99
C PRO A 72 2.38 -9.07 7.23
N GLY A 73 1.89 -10.04 7.96
CA GLY A 73 1.09 -9.85 9.16
C GLY A 73 -0.37 -9.46 8.93
N HIS A 74 -0.82 -9.34 7.67
CA HIS A 74 -2.18 -8.91 7.32
C HIS A 74 -2.92 -9.96 6.48
N SER A 75 -4.25 -10.01 6.65
CA SER A 75 -5.16 -10.83 5.84
C SER A 75 -4.65 -12.26 5.61
N ALA A 76 -4.55 -12.73 4.36
CA ALA A 76 -4.06 -14.05 4.03
C ALA A 76 -2.53 -14.20 4.24
N SER A 77 -1.77 -13.10 4.34
CA SER A 77 -0.34 -13.09 4.73
C SER A 77 -0.11 -12.98 6.24
N ARG A 78 -1.14 -13.19 7.09
CA ARG A 78 -1.05 -12.98 8.56
C ARG A 78 0.02 -13.83 9.27
N THR A 79 0.40 -14.97 8.71
CA THR A 79 1.42 -15.87 9.24
C THR A 79 2.81 -15.58 8.70
N ILE A 80 2.92 -14.75 7.67
CA ILE A 80 4.19 -14.32 7.11
C ILE A 80 4.70 -13.15 7.93
N SER A 81 5.92 -13.26 8.47
CA SER A 81 6.57 -12.20 9.22
C SER A 81 7.67 -11.53 8.40
N ALA A 82 7.97 -10.30 8.73
CA ALA A 82 9.11 -9.56 8.22
C ALA A 82 9.83 -8.85 9.36
N THR A 83 11.12 -8.68 9.26
CA THR A 83 11.96 -8.07 10.30
C THR A 83 12.24 -6.60 10.06
N ASP A 84 12.18 -6.16 8.80
CA ASP A 84 12.43 -4.78 8.37
C ASP A 84 11.89 -4.51 6.96
N PHE A 85 12.13 -3.31 6.43
CA PHE A 85 11.75 -2.92 5.07
C PHE A 85 12.45 -3.75 3.98
N ALA A 86 13.69 -4.17 4.21
CA ALA A 86 14.44 -4.96 3.24
C ALA A 86 13.80 -6.34 3.07
N ASP A 87 13.39 -6.94 4.17
CA ASP A 87 12.73 -8.24 4.18
C ASP A 87 11.35 -8.18 3.48
N VAL A 88 10.54 -7.13 3.75
CA VAL A 88 9.28 -6.93 3.02
C VAL A 88 9.52 -6.71 1.53
N SER A 89 10.55 -5.95 1.16
CA SER A 89 10.93 -5.72 -0.25
C SER A 89 11.36 -7.02 -0.95
N ARG A 90 12.10 -7.89 -0.26
CA ARG A 90 12.49 -9.21 -0.75
C ARG A 90 11.27 -10.11 -0.97
N LEU A 91 10.37 -10.19 0.02
CA LEU A 91 9.11 -10.93 -0.09
C LEU A 91 8.25 -10.46 -1.28
N LEU A 92 8.19 -9.15 -1.52
CA LEU A 92 7.51 -8.60 -2.70
C LEU A 92 8.16 -9.07 -4.00
N SER A 93 9.51 -9.03 -4.09
CA SER A 93 10.22 -9.51 -5.29
C SER A 93 9.98 -11.02 -5.53
N GLU A 94 9.95 -11.81 -4.47
CA GLU A 94 9.63 -13.24 -4.54
C GLU A 94 8.20 -13.48 -5.02
N THR A 95 7.24 -12.71 -4.48
CA THR A 95 5.84 -12.75 -4.93
C THR A 95 5.71 -12.45 -6.42
N LEU A 96 6.33 -11.39 -6.90
CA LEU A 96 6.29 -11.00 -8.31
C LEU A 96 6.88 -12.11 -9.22
N ARG A 97 7.99 -12.70 -8.81
CA ARG A 97 8.63 -13.81 -9.52
C ARG A 97 7.75 -15.07 -9.55
N GLU A 98 7.15 -15.44 -8.43
CA GLU A 98 6.23 -16.60 -8.33
C GLU A 98 4.96 -16.39 -9.17
N GLN A 99 4.55 -15.14 -9.36
CA GLN A 99 3.40 -14.77 -10.18
C GLN A 99 3.74 -14.53 -11.65
N ASP A 100 5.00 -14.74 -12.09
CA ASP A 100 5.50 -14.47 -13.46
C ASP A 100 5.29 -13.02 -13.91
N ILE A 101 5.33 -12.07 -12.95
CA ILE A 101 5.16 -10.65 -13.23
C ILE A 101 6.55 -10.01 -13.44
N THR A 102 6.88 -9.78 -14.70
CA THR A 102 8.18 -9.24 -15.13
C THR A 102 8.13 -7.78 -15.55
N ARG A 103 6.93 -7.18 -15.66
CA ARG A 103 6.73 -5.75 -15.95
C ARG A 103 5.58 -5.23 -15.12
N TYR A 104 5.82 -4.20 -14.30
CA TYR A 104 4.79 -3.69 -13.38
C TYR A 104 4.97 -2.22 -13.01
N TRP A 105 3.86 -1.60 -12.68
CA TRP A 105 3.75 -0.34 -11.96
C TRP A 105 3.49 -0.67 -10.50
N LEU A 106 4.19 -0.02 -9.58
CA LEU A 106 4.00 -0.25 -8.15
C LEU A 106 3.23 0.90 -7.51
N LEU A 107 2.04 0.59 -7.01
CA LEU A 107 1.14 1.52 -6.32
C LEU A 107 1.07 1.14 -4.85
N GLY A 108 1.34 2.08 -3.94
CA GLY A 108 1.24 1.82 -2.52
C GLY A 108 0.57 2.94 -1.74
N TYR A 109 -0.28 2.58 -0.77
CA TYR A 109 -0.95 3.49 0.13
C TYR A 109 -0.31 3.46 1.52
N SER A 110 -0.03 4.63 2.11
CA SER A 110 0.45 4.82 3.50
C SER A 110 1.64 3.90 3.83
N LEU A 111 1.48 2.82 4.63
CA LEU A 111 2.52 1.82 4.86
C LEU A 111 2.96 1.16 3.55
N GLY A 112 2.02 0.74 2.70
CA GLY A 112 2.32 0.19 1.37
C GLY A 112 3.07 1.19 0.49
N GLY A 113 2.75 2.48 0.59
CA GLY A 113 3.49 3.55 -0.07
C GLY A 113 4.93 3.68 0.43
N ARG A 114 5.17 3.53 1.73
CA ARG A 114 6.52 3.52 2.32
C ARG A 114 7.35 2.32 1.86
N ILE A 115 6.70 1.15 1.79
CA ILE A 115 7.31 -0.07 1.28
C ILE A 115 7.62 0.09 -0.22
N ALA A 116 6.69 0.64 -1.01
CA ALA A 116 6.90 0.89 -2.44
C ALA A 116 8.06 1.86 -2.70
N MET A 117 8.17 2.95 -1.92
CA MET A 117 9.32 3.86 -1.97
C MET A 117 10.63 3.16 -1.60
N TYR A 118 10.61 2.34 -0.53
CA TYR A 118 11.79 1.57 -0.14
C TYR A 118 12.21 0.61 -1.26
N HIS A 119 11.27 -0.14 -1.81
CA HIS A 119 11.49 -1.10 -2.89
C HIS A 119 12.08 -0.43 -4.13
N ALA A 120 11.52 0.69 -4.57
CA ALA A 120 12.01 1.47 -5.71
C ALA A 120 13.43 2.03 -5.49
N CYS A 121 13.78 2.39 -4.26
CA CYS A 121 15.07 2.98 -3.95
C CYS A 121 16.17 1.97 -3.58
N ASN A 122 15.82 0.80 -3.01
CA ASN A 122 16.79 -0.11 -2.39
C ASN A 122 16.58 -1.58 -2.77
N GLY A 123 15.41 -1.95 -3.30
CA GLY A 123 15.04 -3.32 -3.57
C GLY A 123 15.55 -3.84 -4.91
N GLN A 124 15.26 -5.13 -5.16
CA GLN A 124 15.38 -5.74 -6.49
C GLN A 124 14.09 -5.42 -7.25
N HIS A 125 14.12 -4.37 -8.06
CA HIS A 125 12.95 -3.83 -8.76
C HIS A 125 13.01 -4.04 -10.28
N ASP A 126 13.65 -5.13 -10.73
CA ASP A 126 13.71 -5.49 -12.15
C ASP A 126 12.31 -5.56 -12.75
N GLY A 127 12.12 -4.90 -13.89
CA GLY A 127 10.82 -4.81 -14.56
C GLY A 127 9.84 -3.80 -13.97
N MET A 128 10.21 -3.06 -12.92
CA MET A 128 9.41 -1.94 -12.41
C MET A 128 9.45 -0.78 -13.40
N LEU A 129 8.28 -0.36 -13.89
CA LEU A 129 8.14 0.70 -14.88
C LEU A 129 7.97 2.08 -14.25
N GLY A 130 7.49 2.13 -13.02
CA GLY A 130 7.33 3.37 -12.26
C GLY A 130 6.62 3.18 -10.94
N LEU A 131 6.60 4.26 -10.17
CA LEU A 131 6.16 4.31 -8.78
C LEU A 131 4.97 5.25 -8.61
N LEU A 132 3.93 4.79 -7.93
CA LEU A 132 2.80 5.60 -7.49
C LEU A 132 2.66 5.45 -5.97
N VAL A 133 2.67 6.55 -5.24
CA VAL A 133 2.58 6.54 -3.79
C VAL A 133 1.43 7.41 -3.32
N GLU A 134 0.52 6.85 -2.54
CA GLU A 134 -0.53 7.61 -1.87
C GLU A 134 -0.22 7.77 -0.38
N GLY A 135 -0.06 9.00 0.08
CA GLY A 135 0.07 9.33 1.50
C GLY A 135 1.22 8.63 2.24
N GLY A 136 2.26 8.17 1.52
CA GLY A 136 3.44 7.55 2.12
C GLY A 136 4.47 8.57 2.58
N HIS A 137 4.99 8.47 3.80
CA HIS A 137 6.05 9.35 4.31
C HIS A 137 7.43 8.90 3.78
N PRO A 138 8.27 9.78 3.21
CA PRO A 138 9.57 9.40 2.63
C PRO A 138 10.68 9.12 3.66
N GLY A 139 10.34 9.02 4.94
CA GLY A 139 11.27 8.81 6.05
C GLY A 139 11.47 10.07 6.90
N LEU A 140 12.06 9.92 8.06
CA LEU A 140 12.35 11.00 8.99
C LEU A 140 13.81 11.45 8.87
N ALA A 141 14.03 12.75 8.76
CA ALA A 141 15.34 13.29 8.42
C ALA A 141 16.35 13.22 9.58
N THR A 142 15.88 13.36 10.85
CA THR A 142 16.81 13.43 11.99
C THR A 142 16.74 12.21 12.90
N PRO A 143 17.84 11.87 13.59
CA PRO A 143 17.87 10.76 14.55
C PRO A 143 16.86 10.93 15.69
N GLU A 144 16.65 12.17 16.17
CA GLU A 144 15.73 12.47 17.27
C GLU A 144 14.27 12.18 16.87
N LEU A 145 13.85 12.60 15.68
CA LEU A 145 12.53 12.29 15.13
C LEU A 145 12.34 10.77 14.94
N ARG A 146 13.38 10.08 14.49
CA ARG A 146 13.37 8.63 14.31
C ARG A 146 13.20 7.91 15.64
N THR A 147 13.98 8.28 16.65
CA THR A 147 13.89 7.68 18.00
C THR A 147 12.52 7.92 18.62
N ALA A 148 12.03 9.17 18.58
CA ALA A 148 10.70 9.50 19.09
C ALA A 148 9.61 8.68 18.37
N ARG A 149 9.74 8.49 17.07
CA ARG A 149 8.80 7.70 16.28
C ARG A 149 8.86 6.20 16.61
N ILE A 150 10.04 5.62 16.80
CA ILE A 150 10.18 4.23 17.25
C ILE A 150 9.46 4.01 18.57
N HIS A 151 9.65 4.89 19.55
CA HIS A 151 8.97 4.81 20.83
C HIS A 151 7.44 4.98 20.70
N HIS A 152 6.99 5.86 19.82
CA HIS A 152 5.57 6.03 19.54
C HIS A 152 4.95 4.75 18.94
N ASP A 153 5.58 4.18 17.91
CA ASP A 153 5.09 2.98 17.24
C ASP A 153 5.15 1.76 18.16
N ALA A 154 6.18 1.65 19.01
CA ALA A 154 6.29 0.59 20.01
C ALA A 154 5.13 0.61 21.02
N ARG A 155 4.65 1.80 21.46
CA ARG A 155 3.47 1.89 22.34
C ARG A 155 2.21 1.36 21.66
N TRP A 156 2.00 1.66 20.38
CA TRP A 156 0.89 1.10 19.61
C TRP A 156 1.04 -0.41 19.41
N ALA A 157 2.24 -0.89 19.10
CA ALA A 157 2.52 -2.32 18.94
C ALA A 157 2.21 -3.10 20.24
N GLN A 158 2.60 -2.57 21.40
CA GLN A 158 2.25 -3.13 22.71
C GLN A 158 0.73 -3.26 22.87
N ARG A 159 -0.03 -2.22 22.52
CA ARG A 159 -1.50 -2.24 22.59
C ARG A 159 -2.08 -3.28 21.64
N PHE A 160 -1.66 -3.30 20.38
CA PHE A 160 -2.09 -4.30 19.40
C PHE A 160 -1.77 -5.73 19.84
N HIS A 161 -0.68 -5.93 20.57
CA HIS A 161 -0.26 -7.25 21.04
C HIS A 161 -1.07 -7.74 22.25
N HIS A 162 -1.45 -6.85 23.15
CA HIS A 162 -1.96 -7.22 24.50
C HIS A 162 -3.42 -6.84 24.76
N GLU A 163 -3.98 -5.87 24.04
CA GLU A 163 -5.35 -5.41 24.25
C GLU A 163 -6.32 -6.02 23.22
N PRO A 164 -7.63 -6.08 23.52
CA PRO A 164 -8.64 -6.44 22.54
C PRO A 164 -8.59 -5.51 21.32
N LEU A 165 -8.41 -6.08 20.13
CA LEU A 165 -8.19 -5.33 18.90
C LEU A 165 -9.27 -4.25 18.63
N PRO A 166 -10.59 -4.52 18.81
CA PRO A 166 -11.60 -3.48 18.62
C PRO A 166 -11.40 -2.24 19.49
N ALA A 167 -10.96 -2.42 20.75
CA ALA A 167 -10.68 -1.29 21.65
C ALA A 167 -9.46 -0.47 21.18
N VAL A 168 -8.41 -1.13 20.74
CA VAL A 168 -7.24 -0.45 20.17
C VAL A 168 -7.61 0.33 18.91
N LEU A 169 -8.46 -0.24 18.05
CA LEU A 169 -8.90 0.39 16.81
C LEU A 169 -9.76 1.64 17.06
N GLN A 170 -10.56 1.67 18.12
CA GLN A 170 -11.31 2.87 18.52
C GLN A 170 -10.38 4.07 18.72
N ASP A 171 -9.27 3.87 19.44
CA ASP A 171 -8.30 4.92 19.68
C ASP A 171 -7.40 5.18 18.45
N TRP A 172 -7.04 4.13 17.72
CA TRP A 172 -6.23 4.24 16.49
C TRP A 172 -6.86 5.19 15.48
N TYR A 173 -8.17 5.06 15.24
CA TYR A 173 -8.89 5.90 14.29
C TYR A 173 -9.29 7.28 14.82
N GLN A 174 -8.90 7.64 16.06
CA GLN A 174 -8.97 9.01 16.59
C GLN A 174 -7.73 9.86 16.22
N GLN A 175 -6.69 9.26 15.65
CA GLN A 175 -5.50 10.00 15.24
C GLN A 175 -5.84 11.06 14.18
N ALA A 176 -5.14 12.18 14.23
CA ALA A 176 -5.38 13.33 13.33
C ALA A 176 -5.33 13.01 11.84
N VAL A 177 -4.61 11.97 11.45
CA VAL A 177 -4.54 11.49 10.05
C VAL A 177 -5.88 10.95 9.54
N PHE A 178 -6.81 10.60 10.41
CA PHE A 178 -8.17 10.11 10.11
C PHE A 178 -9.26 11.12 10.48
N ALA A 179 -8.92 12.40 10.61
CA ALA A 179 -9.87 13.42 11.04
C ALA A 179 -11.01 13.68 10.03
N ASP A 180 -10.80 13.31 8.77
CA ASP A 180 -11.78 13.39 7.68
C ASP A 180 -12.74 12.20 7.62
N VAL A 181 -12.50 11.14 8.41
CA VAL A 181 -13.36 9.95 8.48
C VAL A 181 -14.50 10.23 9.43
N ASP A 182 -15.74 10.21 8.95
CA ASP A 182 -16.93 10.38 9.78
C ASP A 182 -17.18 9.20 10.72
N SER A 183 -18.16 9.33 11.63
CA SER A 183 -18.42 8.30 12.66
C SER A 183 -18.87 6.96 12.04
N VAL A 184 -19.69 6.99 11.00
CA VAL A 184 -20.22 5.78 10.35
C VAL A 184 -19.10 5.06 9.59
N GLN A 185 -18.30 5.81 8.84
CA GLN A 185 -17.13 5.28 8.14
C GLN A 185 -16.11 4.68 9.12
N ARG A 186 -15.93 5.34 10.29
CA ARG A 186 -15.02 4.87 11.33
C ARG A 186 -15.50 3.55 11.94
N GLU A 187 -16.76 3.40 12.25
CA GLU A 187 -17.35 2.16 12.73
C GLU A 187 -17.17 1.02 11.72
N GLN A 188 -17.43 1.27 10.45
CA GLN A 188 -17.21 0.30 9.37
C GLN A 188 -15.74 -0.09 9.21
N LEU A 189 -14.82 0.86 9.37
CA LEU A 189 -13.39 0.58 9.38
C LEU A 189 -13.01 -0.32 10.56
N ILE A 190 -13.46 0.02 11.76
CA ILE A 190 -13.18 -0.77 12.96
C ILE A 190 -13.71 -2.20 12.81
N GLU A 191 -14.93 -2.37 12.34
CA GLU A 191 -15.52 -3.68 12.09
C GLU A 191 -14.66 -4.51 11.14
N ARG A 192 -14.34 -3.97 9.95
CA ARG A 192 -13.49 -4.66 8.95
C ARG A 192 -12.10 -4.98 9.48
N ARG A 193 -11.46 -4.04 10.19
CA ARG A 193 -10.09 -4.20 10.69
C ARG A 193 -10.00 -5.10 11.93
N SER A 194 -11.11 -5.33 12.61
CA SER A 194 -11.17 -6.26 13.75
C SER A 194 -10.94 -7.72 13.38
N ALA A 195 -10.99 -8.06 12.08
CA ALA A 195 -10.60 -9.38 11.58
C ALA A 195 -9.07 -9.62 11.56
N ASN A 196 -8.25 -8.58 11.75
CA ASN A 196 -6.81 -8.73 11.82
C ASN A 196 -6.36 -9.49 13.09
N HIS A 197 -5.16 -10.03 13.04
CA HIS A 197 -4.49 -10.62 14.21
C HIS A 197 -3.58 -9.56 14.85
N GLY A 198 -3.93 -9.09 16.05
CA GLY A 198 -3.26 -7.95 16.69
C GLY A 198 -1.75 -8.13 16.83
N ALA A 199 -1.28 -9.33 17.25
CA ALA A 199 0.15 -9.61 17.39
C ALA A 199 0.91 -9.54 16.05
N SER A 200 0.30 -9.99 14.94
CA SER A 200 0.91 -9.91 13.61
C SER A 200 1.00 -8.46 13.11
N VAL A 201 -0.06 -7.66 13.37
CA VAL A 201 -0.05 -6.21 13.08
C VAL A 201 1.01 -5.50 13.91
N ALA A 202 1.14 -5.83 15.20
CA ALA A 202 2.18 -5.29 16.09
C ALA A 202 3.58 -5.55 15.53
N ALA A 203 3.87 -6.80 15.18
CA ALA A 203 5.16 -7.18 14.61
C ALA A 203 5.47 -6.41 13.31
N MET A 204 4.49 -6.27 12.41
CA MET A 204 4.66 -5.51 11.17
C MET A 204 4.86 -4.01 11.42
N LEU A 205 4.15 -3.43 12.40
CA LEU A 205 4.32 -2.03 12.79
C LEU A 205 5.73 -1.77 13.33
N GLU A 206 6.27 -2.66 14.16
CA GLU A 206 7.63 -2.57 14.69
C GLU A 206 8.68 -2.74 13.60
N ALA A 207 8.56 -3.79 12.76
CA ALA A 207 9.46 -4.06 11.64
C ALA A 207 9.55 -2.89 10.67
N THR A 208 8.42 -2.26 10.39
CA THR A 208 8.28 -1.16 9.43
C THR A 208 7.96 0.19 10.09
N SER A 209 8.39 0.39 11.35
CA SER A 209 8.26 1.71 11.99
C SER A 209 8.83 2.80 11.08
N LEU A 210 8.13 3.95 11.01
CA LEU A 210 8.64 5.09 10.23
C LEU A 210 10.00 5.58 10.77
N GLY A 211 10.28 5.34 12.06
CA GLY A 211 11.59 5.63 12.64
C GLY A 211 12.71 4.70 12.16
N ARG A 212 12.38 3.51 11.64
CA ARG A 212 13.34 2.56 11.04
C ARG A 212 13.52 2.77 9.54
N GLN A 213 12.60 3.48 8.89
CA GLN A 213 12.69 3.78 7.47
C GLN A 213 13.87 4.71 7.18
N PRO A 214 14.72 4.41 6.18
CA PRO A 214 15.70 5.40 5.73
C PRO A 214 15.01 6.64 5.16
N PHE A 215 15.66 7.78 5.24
CA PHE A 215 15.16 9.01 4.61
C PHE A 215 15.39 8.94 3.10
N LEU A 216 14.32 8.90 2.32
CA LEU A 216 14.35 8.58 0.89
C LEU A 216 14.07 9.78 0.00
N ALA A 217 13.75 10.98 0.53
CA ALA A 217 13.30 12.11 -0.26
C ALA A 217 14.25 12.46 -1.41
N ASP A 218 15.56 12.50 -1.17
CA ASP A 218 16.56 12.81 -2.19
C ASP A 218 16.61 11.73 -3.28
N ARG A 219 16.56 10.48 -2.90
CA ARG A 219 16.58 9.35 -3.85
C ARG A 219 15.33 9.32 -4.73
N LEU A 220 14.15 9.62 -4.14
CA LEU A 220 12.88 9.68 -4.85
C LEU A 220 12.88 10.77 -5.93
N ARG A 221 13.49 11.93 -5.66
CA ARG A 221 13.63 13.02 -6.66
C ARG A 221 14.54 12.64 -7.83
N HIS A 222 15.44 11.68 -7.65
CA HIS A 222 16.43 11.25 -8.66
C HIS A 222 16.14 9.84 -9.19
N LEU A 223 14.91 9.32 -9.01
CA LEU A 223 14.53 8.07 -9.65
C LEU A 223 14.62 8.17 -11.17
N SER A 224 15.20 7.16 -11.79
CA SER A 224 15.28 7.08 -13.26
C SER A 224 13.98 6.66 -13.93
N MET A 225 13.01 6.20 -13.13
CA MET A 225 11.67 5.81 -13.58
C MET A 225 10.63 6.87 -13.24
N PRO A 226 9.48 6.90 -13.94
CA PRO A 226 8.36 7.76 -13.59
C PRO A 226 7.91 7.58 -12.15
N PHE A 227 7.68 8.69 -11.47
CA PHE A 227 7.19 8.71 -10.08
C PHE A 227 6.08 9.74 -9.93
N VAL A 228 5.02 9.40 -9.19
CA VAL A 228 3.97 10.32 -8.78
C VAL A 228 3.59 10.11 -7.32
N TYR A 229 3.35 11.22 -6.63
CA TYR A 229 2.86 11.24 -5.26
C TYR A 229 1.39 11.69 -5.24
N LEU A 230 0.49 10.78 -4.87
CA LEU A 230 -0.94 11.01 -4.77
C LEU A 230 -1.31 11.39 -3.34
N CYS A 231 -2.18 12.37 -3.19
CA CYS A 231 -2.65 12.81 -1.88
C CYS A 231 -4.05 13.42 -1.99
N GLY A 232 -4.92 13.14 -1.04
CA GLY A 232 -6.21 13.81 -0.96
C GLY A 232 -6.06 15.32 -0.78
N ALA A 233 -6.94 16.11 -1.39
CA ALA A 233 -6.90 17.56 -1.32
C ALA A 233 -7.08 18.10 0.11
N SER A 234 -7.74 17.33 1.00
CA SER A 234 -7.95 17.68 2.41
C SER A 234 -6.85 17.15 3.34
N ASP A 235 -5.92 16.32 2.86
CA ASP A 235 -4.80 15.81 3.66
C ASP A 235 -3.65 16.83 3.71
N MET A 236 -3.86 17.91 4.44
CA MET A 236 -2.91 19.02 4.55
C MET A 236 -1.52 18.58 5.01
N LYS A 237 -1.43 17.56 5.85
CA LYS A 237 -0.16 17.04 6.34
C LYS A 237 0.69 16.49 5.19
N PHE A 238 0.13 15.63 4.37
CA PHE A 238 0.86 15.00 3.28
C PHE A 238 0.97 15.89 2.03
N GLN A 239 0.04 16.83 1.83
CA GLN A 239 0.19 17.92 0.85
C GLN A 239 1.44 18.77 1.18
N THR A 240 1.55 19.23 2.43
CA THR A 240 2.71 20.01 2.90
C THR A 240 4.00 19.21 2.79
N LEU A 241 3.98 17.95 3.19
CA LEU A 241 5.13 17.03 3.11
C LEU A 241 5.61 16.86 1.66
N ALA A 242 4.70 16.62 0.72
CA ALA A 242 5.04 16.47 -0.69
C ALA A 242 5.70 17.74 -1.24
N THR A 243 5.13 18.92 -0.92
CA THR A 243 5.70 20.21 -1.31
C THR A 243 7.08 20.45 -0.68
N GLN A 244 7.21 20.17 0.62
CA GLN A 244 8.47 20.36 1.37
C GLN A 244 9.62 19.55 0.76
N TYR A 245 9.34 18.31 0.32
CA TYR A 245 10.36 17.43 -0.23
C TYR A 245 10.42 17.45 -1.77
N GLY A 246 9.66 18.32 -2.43
CA GLY A 246 9.67 18.45 -3.89
C GLY A 246 9.23 17.17 -4.61
N LEU A 247 8.26 16.44 -4.04
CA LEU A 247 7.70 15.24 -4.66
C LEU A 247 6.68 15.62 -5.75
N PRO A 248 6.58 14.89 -6.85
CA PRO A 248 5.66 15.17 -7.96
C PRO A 248 4.21 14.90 -7.54
N LEU A 249 3.55 15.91 -6.97
CA LEU A 249 2.25 15.80 -6.32
C LEU A 249 1.09 15.85 -7.33
N LEU A 250 0.18 14.88 -7.25
CA LEU A 250 -1.16 14.92 -7.83
C LEU A 250 -2.21 14.87 -6.73
N SER A 251 -3.04 15.91 -6.67
CA SER A 251 -4.11 16.00 -5.67
C SER A 251 -5.38 15.29 -6.14
N VAL A 252 -6.05 14.60 -5.20
CA VAL A 252 -7.35 13.95 -5.38
C VAL A 252 -8.42 14.79 -4.69
N ALA A 253 -9.34 15.35 -5.45
CA ALA A 253 -10.41 16.20 -4.92
C ALA A 253 -11.35 15.42 -3.99
N GLN A 254 -11.92 16.12 -2.99
CA GLN A 254 -12.91 15.57 -2.05
C GLN A 254 -12.41 14.32 -1.32
N ALA A 255 -11.14 14.29 -0.95
CA ALA A 255 -10.51 13.17 -0.26
C ALA A 255 -9.49 13.65 0.77
N GLY A 256 -9.38 12.91 1.87
CA GLY A 256 -8.34 13.02 2.88
C GLY A 256 -7.23 12.00 2.69
N HIS A 257 -6.76 11.44 3.80
CA HIS A 257 -5.59 10.53 3.77
C HIS A 257 -5.85 9.22 3.00
N ASN A 258 -7.08 8.75 2.96
CA ASN A 258 -7.49 7.52 2.30
C ASN A 258 -8.22 7.82 0.98
N ALA A 259 -7.52 8.45 0.04
CA ALA A 259 -8.13 9.03 -1.15
C ALA A 259 -8.72 7.97 -2.10
N HIS A 260 -8.09 6.80 -2.23
CA HIS A 260 -8.59 5.70 -3.05
C HIS A 260 -9.93 5.11 -2.56
N GLN A 261 -10.25 5.29 -1.27
CA GLN A 261 -11.53 4.91 -0.67
C GLN A 261 -12.55 6.07 -0.72
N ALA A 262 -12.09 7.29 -0.43
CA ALA A 262 -12.97 8.47 -0.33
C ALA A 262 -13.49 8.92 -1.71
N ASN A 263 -12.67 8.87 -2.75
CA ASN A 263 -13.07 9.25 -4.11
C ASN A 263 -12.41 8.35 -5.16
N PRO A 264 -12.83 7.08 -5.28
CA PRO A 264 -12.18 6.09 -6.12
C PRO A 264 -12.20 6.44 -7.62
N ALA A 265 -13.24 7.13 -8.10
CA ALA A 265 -13.35 7.52 -9.52
C ALA A 265 -12.28 8.56 -9.90
N VAL A 266 -12.16 9.66 -9.13
CA VAL A 266 -11.15 10.70 -9.37
C VAL A 266 -9.75 10.15 -9.11
N TYR A 267 -9.59 9.32 -8.09
CA TYR A 267 -8.32 8.64 -7.82
C TYR A 267 -7.85 7.81 -9.02
N ALA A 268 -8.72 6.96 -9.53
CA ALA A 268 -8.43 6.12 -10.69
C ALA A 268 -8.16 6.94 -11.96
N GLU A 269 -8.87 8.05 -12.17
CA GLU A 269 -8.59 8.99 -13.27
C GLU A 269 -7.13 9.49 -13.20
N ARG A 270 -6.65 9.89 -12.00
CA ARG A 270 -5.26 10.36 -11.80
C ARG A 270 -4.24 9.24 -12.06
N VAL A 271 -4.50 8.04 -11.53
CA VAL A 271 -3.68 6.85 -11.78
C VAL A 271 -3.62 6.54 -13.27
N ARG A 272 -4.78 6.43 -13.95
CA ARG A 272 -4.86 6.14 -15.38
C ARG A 272 -4.13 7.17 -16.24
N ALA A 273 -4.35 8.46 -15.97
CA ALA A 273 -3.67 9.53 -16.70
C ALA A 273 -2.15 9.43 -16.59
N PHE A 274 -1.62 9.12 -15.40
CA PHE A 274 -0.20 8.91 -15.17
C PHE A 274 0.31 7.68 -15.95
N LEU A 275 -0.37 6.54 -15.83
CA LEU A 275 0.04 5.30 -16.51
C LEU A 275 0.04 5.46 -18.02
N LEU A 276 -1.03 6.00 -18.61
CA LEU A 276 -1.15 6.22 -20.06
C LEU A 276 -0.11 7.18 -20.60
N HIS A 277 0.27 8.20 -19.82
CA HIS A 277 1.31 9.15 -20.22
C HIS A 277 2.69 8.49 -20.33
N HIS A 278 2.94 7.44 -19.56
CA HIS A 278 4.25 6.78 -19.47
C HIS A 278 4.30 5.37 -20.11
N VAL A 279 3.19 4.80 -20.55
CA VAL A 279 3.18 3.63 -21.43
C VAL A 279 3.69 4.13 -22.79
N LYS A 280 4.99 3.94 -23.03
CA LYS A 280 5.54 4.02 -24.40
C LYS A 280 5.42 2.63 -25.01
N ASP A 281 4.90 2.57 -26.22
CA ASP A 281 4.80 1.38 -27.07
C ASP A 281 6.10 0.58 -27.14
#